data_0f81f4394503e5e16052936789d0e3f6
#
_entry.id   0f81f4394503e5e16052936789d0e3f6
#
_cell.length_a   1.000
_cell.length_b   1.000
_cell.length_c   1.000
_cell.angle_alpha   90.00
_cell.angle_beta   90.00
_cell.angle_gamma   90.00
#
_symmetry.space_group_name_H-M   'P 1'
#
loop_
_entity.id
_entity.type
_entity.pdbx_description
1 polymer ?
#
loop_
_entity_poly.entity_id
_entity_poly.type
_entity_poly.pdbx_seq_one_letter_code
_entity_poly.pdbx_strand_id
1 'polypeptide(L)'
;MDGRGILSEFANVRCHCGQVMNQLATMLEPVDAASCDQGEGGFLKGGADRFLVSDDLRVMPGLSSQCLMLLKNLSIMDAKELESQSMNIGPEEILQLLRSSLLSKTPLTHWIWLKQGASDLMELELNNMAESLDKTSATSDSKKMSLKLFISKSREQVLYAESGEDFADLLFSFLTFPLGSILKLLGGKSLLGCVDNLYGSVKDLSTDNYLKSDELKNMLLCPKLAPFFACENQLLHVEESSSPQYLLYSNGKPNNKWFVRPLTTESNVSSLGEGLGPLSMVNPKSSTGETTGGGGYVKGPAKFMVTDALVVTQLSPISSISFLGKLDVPITDVDEKVVQVGEEEALNLLKAALISETALTDVFNLTDKSVLE
;
A
#
# COMPACT_ATOMS: atom_id res chain seq x y z
N MET A 1 6.27 22.88 -33.34
CA MET A 1 5.71 22.54 -31.99
C MET A 1 4.52 21.64 -32.24
N ASP A 2 4.71 20.35 -32.04
CA ASP A 2 3.64 19.38 -32.21
C ASP A 2 2.56 19.70 -31.20
N GLY A 3 1.34 20.03 -31.69
CA GLY A 3 0.22 20.49 -30.86
C GLY A 3 -0.41 19.47 -29.93
N ARG A 4 0.41 18.57 -29.38
CA ARG A 4 -0.06 17.62 -28.35
C ARG A 4 -0.19 18.35 -27.03
N GLY A 5 -1.39 18.45 -26.50
CA GLY A 5 -1.65 18.96 -25.17
C GLY A 5 -0.98 18.07 -24.11
N ILE A 6 -0.55 18.68 -23.01
CA ILE A 6 0.09 17.99 -21.88
C ILE A 6 -0.85 18.11 -20.67
N LEU A 7 -1.05 17.03 -19.94
CA LEU A 7 -1.89 16.95 -18.75
C LEU A 7 -1.11 16.36 -17.57
N SER A 8 -1.47 16.72 -16.36
CA SER A 8 -1.01 16.08 -15.13
C SER A 8 -2.18 15.90 -14.15
N GLU A 9 -2.22 14.78 -13.47
CA GLU A 9 -3.14 14.53 -12.35
C GLU A 9 -2.71 15.24 -11.07
N PHE A 10 -1.46 15.70 -11.03
CA PHE A 10 -0.88 16.34 -9.86
C PHE A 10 -0.73 17.85 -10.09
N ALA A 11 -1.04 18.64 -9.05
CA ALA A 11 -0.87 20.08 -9.07
C ALA A 11 0.62 20.48 -9.04
N ASN A 12 0.94 21.64 -9.64
CA ASN A 12 2.27 22.26 -9.60
C ASN A 12 3.41 21.45 -10.28
N VAL A 13 3.09 20.46 -11.09
CA VAL A 13 4.08 19.75 -11.92
C VAL A 13 4.61 20.71 -13.01
N ARG A 14 5.88 20.60 -13.33
CA ARG A 14 6.50 21.38 -14.42
C ARG A 14 6.46 20.62 -15.73
N CYS A 15 6.05 21.29 -16.79
CA CYS A 15 6.18 20.74 -18.13
C CYS A 15 7.66 20.80 -18.60
N HIS A 16 7.97 20.09 -19.68
CA HIS A 16 9.31 20.12 -20.30
C HIS A 16 9.80 21.53 -20.70
N CYS A 17 8.90 22.51 -20.82
CA CYS A 17 9.25 23.91 -21.07
C CYS A 17 9.57 24.68 -19.78
N GLY A 18 9.52 24.05 -18.60
CA GLY A 18 9.79 24.63 -17.29
C GLY A 18 8.61 25.38 -16.65
N GLN A 19 7.49 25.56 -17.35
CA GLN A 19 6.31 26.22 -16.81
C GLN A 19 5.55 25.31 -15.85
N VAL A 20 4.99 25.89 -14.78
CA VAL A 20 4.17 25.16 -13.81
C VAL A 20 2.79 24.92 -14.40
N MET A 21 2.32 23.69 -14.32
CA MET A 21 1.00 23.26 -14.78
C MET A 21 0.00 23.44 -13.62
N ASN A 22 -0.76 24.53 -13.64
CA ASN A 22 -1.73 24.87 -12.60
C ASN A 22 -3.11 25.26 -13.17
N GLN A 23 -3.31 25.13 -14.47
CA GLN A 23 -4.60 25.37 -15.08
C GLN A 23 -5.47 24.12 -14.91
N LEU A 24 -6.63 24.28 -14.26
CA LEU A 24 -7.59 23.22 -14.09
C LEU A 24 -8.23 22.86 -15.43
N ALA A 25 -8.33 21.56 -15.71
CA ALA A 25 -9.08 21.01 -16.81
C ALA A 25 -10.42 20.49 -16.32
N THR A 26 -11.49 20.74 -17.08
CA THR A 26 -12.83 20.25 -16.75
C THR A 26 -13.09 18.95 -17.50
N MET A 27 -13.47 17.90 -16.78
CA MET A 27 -13.94 16.65 -17.37
C MET A 27 -15.35 16.84 -17.90
N LEU A 28 -15.64 16.25 -19.06
CA LEU A 28 -17.02 16.03 -19.50
C LEU A 28 -17.62 14.96 -18.60
N GLU A 29 -18.77 15.25 -18.02
CA GLU A 29 -19.58 14.19 -17.42
C GLU A 29 -20.05 13.24 -18.53
N PRO A 30 -19.96 11.92 -18.32
CA PRO A 30 -20.50 10.95 -19.28
C PRO A 30 -21.99 11.27 -19.54
N VAL A 31 -22.37 11.34 -20.82
CA VAL A 31 -23.76 11.68 -21.21
C VAL A 31 -24.78 10.64 -20.72
N ASP A 32 -24.32 9.45 -20.33
CA ASP A 32 -25.13 8.34 -19.86
C ASP A 32 -25.07 8.07 -18.34
N ALA A 33 -24.59 9.03 -17.53
CA ALA A 33 -24.64 8.88 -16.07
C ALA A 33 -26.07 8.76 -15.49
N ALA A 34 -27.10 8.93 -16.32
CA ALA A 34 -28.50 8.80 -15.92
C ALA A 34 -29.07 7.37 -15.97
N SER A 35 -28.32 6.39 -16.45
CA SER A 35 -28.75 4.97 -16.54
C SER A 35 -27.77 3.98 -15.93
N CYS A 36 -26.90 4.38 -15.04
CA CYS A 36 -26.23 3.41 -14.17
C CYS A 36 -27.28 2.79 -13.27
N ASP A 37 -27.65 1.55 -13.60
CA ASP A 37 -28.50 0.69 -12.79
C ASP A 37 -28.08 0.82 -11.31
N GLN A 38 -28.97 1.40 -10.52
CA GLN A 38 -28.77 1.59 -9.07
C GLN A 38 -28.88 0.25 -8.36
N GLY A 39 -28.02 -0.72 -8.64
CA GLY A 39 -28.21 -1.99 -7.99
C GLY A 39 -27.01 -2.94 -7.94
N GLU A 40 -26.02 -2.78 -8.78
CA GLU A 40 -24.99 -3.81 -8.91
C GLU A 40 -23.54 -3.36 -8.66
N GLY A 41 -23.33 -2.33 -7.85
CA GLY A 41 -22.00 -2.00 -7.34
C GLY A 41 -21.52 -3.08 -6.37
N GLY A 42 -20.22 -3.45 -6.45
CA GLY A 42 -19.59 -4.39 -5.52
C GLY A 42 -19.07 -5.67 -6.19
N PHE A 43 -18.28 -6.44 -5.41
CA PHE A 43 -17.55 -7.62 -5.86
C PHE A 43 -18.40 -8.90 -5.83
N LEU A 44 -19.42 -8.94 -4.98
CA LEU A 44 -20.26 -10.12 -4.77
C LEU A 44 -21.43 -10.15 -5.76
N LYS A 45 -21.88 -11.35 -6.13
CA LYS A 45 -23.07 -11.55 -6.96
C LYS A 45 -24.33 -11.10 -6.20
N GLY A 46 -25.21 -10.35 -6.87
CA GLY A 46 -26.50 -9.97 -6.34
C GLY A 46 -27.39 -11.18 -6.07
N GLY A 47 -28.19 -11.14 -5.00
CA GLY A 47 -29.02 -12.27 -4.58
C GLY A 47 -28.25 -13.43 -3.93
N ALA A 48 -26.97 -13.25 -3.71
CA ALA A 48 -26.16 -14.20 -2.98
C ALA A 48 -26.71 -14.39 -1.55
N ASP A 49 -26.59 -15.63 -1.09
CA ASP A 49 -26.95 -16.05 0.23
C ASP A 49 -26.20 -15.25 1.31
N ARG A 50 -26.60 -15.41 2.52
CA ARG A 50 -25.94 -14.80 3.68
C ARG A 50 -24.51 -15.32 3.78
N PHE A 51 -23.60 -14.46 4.28
CA PHE A 51 -22.23 -14.85 4.62
C PHE A 51 -22.12 -14.99 6.13
N LEU A 52 -21.27 -15.93 6.55
CA LEU A 52 -20.76 -16.03 7.92
C LEU A 52 -19.40 -15.34 7.96
N VAL A 53 -19.20 -14.52 8.96
CA VAL A 53 -17.92 -13.88 9.25
C VAL A 53 -17.53 -14.27 10.67
N SER A 54 -16.41 -14.99 10.81
CA SER A 54 -15.88 -15.35 12.13
C SER A 54 -15.14 -14.17 12.77
N ASP A 55 -14.87 -14.27 14.07
CA ASP A 55 -14.21 -13.20 14.83
C ASP A 55 -12.82 -12.86 14.26
N ASP A 56 -12.14 -13.84 13.69
CA ASP A 56 -10.86 -13.68 13.00
C ASP A 56 -10.98 -13.22 11.52
N LEU A 57 -12.14 -12.68 11.12
CA LEU A 57 -12.49 -12.16 9.78
C LEU A 57 -12.40 -13.18 8.64
N ARG A 58 -12.57 -14.46 8.88
CA ARG A 58 -12.81 -15.41 7.80
C ARG A 58 -14.22 -15.25 7.28
N VAL A 59 -14.34 -15.00 5.99
CA VAL A 59 -15.62 -14.87 5.29
C VAL A 59 -15.92 -16.17 4.57
N MET A 60 -17.06 -16.77 4.86
CA MET A 60 -17.51 -18.02 4.24
C MET A 60 -19.00 -17.96 3.90
N PRO A 61 -19.47 -18.78 2.95
CA PRO A 61 -20.89 -18.84 2.63
C PRO A 61 -21.73 -19.24 3.86
N GLY A 62 -22.92 -18.62 4.01
CA GLY A 62 -23.83 -18.85 5.15
C GLY A 62 -24.60 -20.16 5.08
N LEU A 63 -23.92 -21.28 4.85
CA LEU A 63 -24.51 -22.61 4.81
C LEU A 63 -24.64 -23.20 6.21
N SER A 64 -25.72 -23.97 6.46
CA SER A 64 -25.96 -24.61 7.76
C SER A 64 -24.80 -25.53 8.18
N SER A 65 -24.16 -26.21 7.24
CA SER A 65 -22.99 -27.05 7.48
C SER A 65 -21.76 -26.25 7.96
N GLN A 66 -21.53 -25.08 7.37
CA GLN A 66 -20.45 -24.17 7.76
C GLN A 66 -20.69 -23.59 9.15
N CYS A 67 -21.94 -23.21 9.45
CA CYS A 67 -22.34 -22.73 10.76
C CYS A 67 -22.09 -23.79 11.84
N LEU A 68 -22.54 -25.02 11.61
CA LEU A 68 -22.33 -26.12 12.57
C LEU A 68 -20.84 -26.44 12.77
N MET A 69 -20.04 -26.36 11.71
CA MET A 69 -18.60 -26.57 11.80
C MET A 69 -17.93 -25.46 12.62
N LEU A 70 -18.33 -24.20 12.41
CA LEU A 70 -17.83 -23.08 13.20
C LEU A 70 -18.17 -23.21 14.69
N LEU A 71 -19.43 -23.55 15.03
CA LEU A 71 -19.85 -23.75 16.40
C LEU A 71 -19.10 -24.90 17.10
N LYS A 72 -18.86 -26.00 16.38
CA LYS A 72 -18.04 -27.12 16.90
C LYS A 72 -16.59 -26.67 17.17
N ASN A 73 -16.00 -25.90 16.26
CA ASN A 73 -14.64 -25.38 16.46
C ASN A 73 -14.54 -24.42 17.66
N LEU A 74 -15.62 -23.70 17.95
CA LEU A 74 -15.73 -22.83 19.12
C LEU A 74 -16.14 -23.60 20.39
N SER A 75 -16.30 -24.94 20.31
CA SER A 75 -16.74 -25.80 21.42
C SER A 75 -18.13 -25.46 21.99
N ILE A 76 -18.98 -24.80 21.19
CA ILE A 76 -20.35 -24.47 21.57
C ILE A 76 -21.24 -25.66 21.25
N MET A 77 -21.77 -26.29 22.28
CA MET A 77 -22.58 -27.52 22.16
C MET A 77 -24.10 -27.30 22.38
N ASP A 78 -24.50 -26.23 23.06
CA ASP A 78 -25.89 -25.90 23.30
C ASP A 78 -26.27 -24.60 22.60
N ALA A 79 -27.34 -24.62 21.79
CA ALA A 79 -27.88 -23.44 21.12
C ALA A 79 -28.39 -22.37 22.12
N LYS A 80 -28.62 -22.72 23.36
CA LYS A 80 -29.02 -21.78 24.44
C LYS A 80 -27.86 -20.86 24.87
N GLU A 81 -26.62 -21.23 24.58
CA GLU A 81 -25.45 -20.41 24.84
C GLU A 81 -25.29 -19.28 23.82
N LEU A 82 -26.09 -19.31 22.75
CA LEU A 82 -26.02 -18.30 21.67
C LEU A 82 -26.99 -17.16 21.94
N GLU A 83 -26.47 -15.95 21.98
CA GLU A 83 -27.24 -14.74 22.00
C GLU A 83 -27.17 -14.07 20.61
N SER A 84 -28.32 -13.60 20.12
CA SER A 84 -28.43 -12.93 18.82
C SER A 84 -28.60 -11.42 18.99
N GLN A 85 -27.71 -10.62 18.43
CA GLN A 85 -27.78 -9.18 18.45
C GLN A 85 -27.66 -8.62 17.03
N SER A 86 -28.53 -7.67 16.67
CA SER A 86 -28.45 -6.95 15.39
C SER A 86 -27.71 -5.63 15.58
N MET A 87 -26.81 -5.31 14.67
CA MET A 87 -25.99 -4.11 14.74
C MET A 87 -26.06 -3.35 13.43
N ASN A 88 -26.12 -2.01 13.52
CA ASN A 88 -25.97 -1.12 12.37
C ASN A 88 -24.50 -0.72 12.24
N ILE A 89 -23.99 -0.81 11.03
CA ILE A 89 -22.60 -0.48 10.69
C ILE A 89 -22.61 0.78 9.84
N GLY A 90 -22.04 1.87 10.35
CA GLY A 90 -21.81 3.13 9.66
C GLY A 90 -20.33 3.36 9.33
N PRO A 91 -19.96 4.53 8.78
CA PRO A 91 -18.59 4.84 8.40
C PRO A 91 -17.59 4.78 9.57
N GLU A 92 -17.98 5.21 10.77
CA GLU A 92 -17.11 5.17 11.96
C GLU A 92 -16.85 3.74 12.40
N GLU A 93 -17.88 2.90 12.41
CA GLU A 93 -17.76 1.48 12.74
C GLU A 93 -16.87 0.75 11.75
N ILE A 94 -16.94 1.09 10.46
CA ILE A 94 -16.06 0.53 9.43
C ILE A 94 -14.59 0.90 9.70
N LEU A 95 -14.32 2.16 10.06
CA LEU A 95 -12.95 2.60 10.39
C LEU A 95 -12.41 1.90 11.63
N GLN A 96 -13.24 1.74 12.66
CA GLN A 96 -12.86 1.00 13.87
C GLN A 96 -12.62 -0.48 13.57
N LEU A 97 -13.47 -1.10 12.76
CA LEU A 97 -13.29 -2.49 12.34
C LEU A 97 -12.01 -2.66 11.51
N LEU A 98 -11.73 -1.73 10.58
CA LEU A 98 -10.49 -1.73 9.82
C LEU A 98 -9.26 -1.65 10.75
N ARG A 99 -9.29 -0.72 11.72
CA ARG A 99 -8.22 -0.61 12.72
C ARG A 99 -8.04 -1.90 13.50
N SER A 100 -9.14 -2.47 14.02
CA SER A 100 -9.11 -3.73 14.76
C SER A 100 -8.63 -4.90 13.92
N SER A 101 -8.95 -4.93 12.61
CA SER A 101 -8.52 -5.99 11.71
C SER A 101 -7.02 -6.02 11.44
N LEU A 102 -6.36 -4.86 11.56
CA LEU A 102 -4.91 -4.72 11.40
C LEU A 102 -4.13 -5.02 12.69
N LEU A 103 -4.75 -4.82 13.85
CA LEU A 103 -4.08 -4.86 15.15
C LEU A 103 -4.44 -6.07 16.02
N SER A 104 -5.61 -6.68 15.82
CA SER A 104 -6.14 -7.74 16.67
C SER A 104 -6.42 -9.03 15.90
N LYS A 105 -6.28 -10.17 16.59
CA LYS A 105 -6.68 -11.49 16.08
C LYS A 105 -8.19 -11.76 16.27
N THR A 106 -8.88 -10.90 17.03
CA THR A 106 -10.31 -10.99 17.35
C THR A 106 -11.03 -9.67 17.12
N PRO A 107 -10.99 -9.13 15.87
CA PRO A 107 -11.43 -7.77 15.59
C PRO A 107 -12.90 -7.50 15.81
N LEU A 108 -13.80 -8.49 15.63
CA LEU A 108 -15.23 -8.30 15.87
C LEU A 108 -15.52 -8.18 17.37
N THR A 109 -14.95 -9.07 18.18
CA THR A 109 -15.04 -8.98 19.65
C THR A 109 -14.46 -7.66 20.13
N HIS A 110 -13.25 -7.29 19.68
CA HIS A 110 -12.59 -6.05 20.04
C HIS A 110 -13.43 -4.81 19.65
N TRP A 111 -14.02 -4.79 18.46
CA TRP A 111 -14.88 -3.72 18.00
C TRP A 111 -16.17 -3.60 18.85
N ILE A 112 -16.82 -4.74 19.22
CA ILE A 112 -18.01 -4.76 20.08
C ILE A 112 -17.69 -4.19 21.46
N TRP A 113 -16.54 -4.54 22.04
CA TRP A 113 -16.10 -4.08 23.36
C TRP A 113 -15.75 -2.58 23.35
N LEU A 114 -15.11 -2.06 22.31
CA LEU A 114 -14.88 -0.64 22.14
C LEU A 114 -16.19 0.16 22.14
N LYS A 115 -17.23 -0.37 21.52
CA LYS A 115 -18.57 0.24 21.49
C LYS A 115 -19.23 0.25 22.88
N GLN A 116 -18.87 -0.66 23.77
CA GLN A 116 -19.34 -0.72 25.15
C GLN A 116 -18.52 0.14 26.14
N GLY A 117 -17.55 0.90 25.67
CA GLY A 117 -16.77 1.86 26.47
C GLY A 117 -15.57 1.27 27.23
N ALA A 118 -15.15 0.06 26.93
CA ALA A 118 -13.95 -0.55 27.50
C ALA A 118 -12.68 -0.10 26.75
N SER A 119 -12.12 1.04 27.16
CA SER A 119 -10.97 1.70 26.50
C SER A 119 -9.60 1.06 26.78
N ASP A 120 -9.47 0.25 27.80
CA ASP A 120 -8.15 -0.05 28.41
C ASP A 120 -7.45 -1.31 27.90
N LEU A 121 -8.03 -2.04 26.94
CA LEU A 121 -7.44 -3.31 26.49
C LEU A 121 -6.49 -3.19 25.28
N MET A 122 -6.31 -1.98 24.74
CA MET A 122 -5.57 -1.79 23.48
C MET A 122 -4.04 -1.84 23.61
N GLU A 123 -3.51 -1.64 24.83
CA GLU A 123 -2.04 -1.64 25.04
C GLU A 123 -1.42 -3.03 25.24
N LEU A 124 -2.23 -4.04 25.54
CA LEU A 124 -1.73 -5.37 25.94
C LEU A 124 -1.43 -6.33 24.77
N GLU A 125 -2.00 -6.12 23.59
CA GLU A 125 -1.81 -7.05 22.45
C GLU A 125 -0.62 -6.70 21.54
N LEU A 126 -0.12 -5.48 21.56
CA LEU A 126 1.01 -5.04 20.73
C LEU A 126 2.37 -5.68 21.11
N ASN A 127 2.49 -6.16 22.36
CA ASN A 127 3.77 -6.67 22.89
C ASN A 127 4.08 -8.15 22.56
N ASN A 128 3.17 -8.88 21.91
CA ASN A 128 3.33 -10.33 21.69
C ASN A 128 3.62 -10.73 20.23
N MET A 129 3.92 -9.80 19.33
CA MET A 129 4.03 -10.09 17.88
C MET A 129 5.45 -10.34 17.36
N ALA A 130 6.45 -10.46 18.22
CA ALA A 130 7.82 -10.79 17.81
C ALA A 130 7.96 -12.30 17.54
N GLU A 131 7.33 -12.82 16.49
CA GLU A 131 7.64 -14.14 15.94
C GLU A 131 8.62 -14.01 14.79
N SER A 132 9.63 -14.89 14.81
CA SER A 132 10.80 -14.96 13.91
C SER A 132 10.46 -14.81 12.42
N LEU A 133 11.22 -13.98 11.74
CA LEU A 133 11.26 -13.85 10.29
C LEU A 133 11.81 -15.14 9.68
N ASP A 134 10.97 -15.91 8.98
CA ASP A 134 11.42 -17.07 8.21
C ASP A 134 12.22 -16.60 7.00
N LYS A 135 13.44 -17.12 6.88
CA LYS A 135 14.34 -16.88 5.73
C LYS A 135 13.82 -17.65 4.51
N THR A 136 13.29 -16.95 3.53
CA THR A 136 13.01 -17.51 2.20
C THR A 136 14.18 -17.18 1.27
N SER A 137 14.89 -18.19 0.82
CA SER A 137 16.00 -18.06 -0.11
C SER A 137 15.49 -17.82 -1.54
N ALA A 138 15.69 -16.63 -2.06
CA ALA A 138 15.51 -16.31 -3.47
C ALA A 138 16.87 -16.07 -4.12
N THR A 139 17.23 -16.90 -5.09
CA THR A 139 18.41 -16.74 -5.93
C THR A 139 18.02 -16.04 -7.22
N SER A 140 18.37 -14.76 -7.36
CA SER A 140 18.42 -14.12 -8.67
C SER A 140 19.48 -13.01 -8.65
N ASP A 141 20.07 -12.80 -9.82
CA ASP A 141 21.06 -11.75 -10.12
C ASP A 141 20.35 -10.37 -10.15
N SER A 142 19.73 -10.02 -9.02
CA SER A 142 18.89 -8.84 -8.86
C SER A 142 19.74 -7.64 -8.43
N LYS A 143 19.32 -6.47 -8.85
CA LYS A 143 19.86 -5.17 -8.44
C LYS A 143 19.94 -5.11 -6.92
N LYS A 144 21.09 -4.71 -6.37
CA LYS A 144 21.31 -4.59 -4.93
C LYS A 144 21.67 -3.16 -4.57
N MET A 145 21.17 -2.68 -3.43
CA MET A 145 21.49 -1.38 -2.86
C MET A 145 22.48 -1.54 -1.72
N SER A 146 23.46 -0.66 -1.60
CA SER A 146 24.41 -0.67 -0.48
C SER A 146 23.91 0.25 0.65
N LEU A 147 23.91 -0.26 1.87
CA LEU A 147 23.48 0.43 3.07
C LEU A 147 24.59 0.34 4.13
N LYS A 148 24.96 1.47 4.74
CA LYS A 148 25.94 1.51 5.82
C LYS A 148 25.22 1.64 7.16
N LEU A 149 25.31 0.61 7.99
CA LEU A 149 24.70 0.55 9.31
C LEU A 149 25.65 1.05 10.39
N PHE A 150 25.12 1.80 11.35
CA PHE A 150 25.76 2.18 12.60
C PHE A 150 25.09 1.45 13.75
N ILE A 151 25.87 0.66 14.49
CA ILE A 151 25.38 -0.36 15.40
C ILE A 151 25.96 -0.10 16.80
N SER A 152 25.13 -0.16 17.83
CA SER A 152 25.61 -0.19 19.22
C SER A 152 26.08 -1.60 19.56
N LYS A 153 27.37 -1.76 19.92
CA LYS A 153 27.95 -3.05 20.33
C LYS A 153 27.35 -3.58 21.62
N SER A 154 27.10 -2.67 22.56
CA SER A 154 26.57 -3.02 23.87
C SER A 154 25.10 -3.40 23.87
N ARG A 155 24.31 -2.80 22.94
CA ARG A 155 22.88 -3.07 22.79
C ARG A 155 22.54 -4.09 21.70
N GLU A 156 23.53 -4.45 20.87
CA GLU A 156 23.34 -5.31 19.69
C GLU A 156 22.18 -4.82 18.78
N GLN A 157 22.07 -3.49 18.60
CA GLN A 157 20.97 -2.83 17.91
C GLN A 157 21.49 -1.83 16.88
N VAL A 158 20.82 -1.75 15.74
CA VAL A 158 21.07 -0.70 14.74
C VAL A 158 20.59 0.63 15.29
N LEU A 159 21.46 1.62 15.32
CA LEU A 159 21.11 2.98 15.71
C LEU A 159 20.53 3.74 14.55
N TYR A 160 21.23 3.72 13.43
CA TYR A 160 20.78 4.29 12.16
C TYR A 160 21.58 3.71 10.99
N ALA A 161 21.06 3.97 9.80
CA ALA A 161 21.75 3.66 8.55
C ALA A 161 22.02 4.94 7.75
N GLU A 162 23.14 4.97 7.04
CA GLU A 162 23.42 5.94 5.97
C GLU A 162 23.07 5.31 4.63
N SER A 163 22.24 6.00 3.84
CA SER A 163 21.74 5.51 2.56
C SER A 163 21.81 6.56 1.46
N GLY A 164 21.72 6.11 0.22
CA GLY A 164 21.44 6.93 -0.94
C GLY A 164 19.94 7.17 -1.14
N GLU A 165 19.62 7.86 -2.22
CA GLU A 165 18.26 8.13 -2.66
C GLU A 165 17.46 6.87 -2.96
N ASP A 166 18.09 5.86 -3.58
CA ASP A 166 17.44 4.59 -3.96
C ASP A 166 16.79 3.88 -2.77
N PHE A 167 17.46 3.87 -1.62
CA PHE A 167 16.93 3.24 -0.40
C PHE A 167 15.81 4.09 0.24
N ALA A 168 15.94 5.42 0.21
CA ALA A 168 14.87 6.29 0.68
C ALA A 168 13.62 6.15 -0.21
N ASP A 169 13.80 6.07 -1.52
CA ASP A 169 12.71 5.82 -2.49
C ASP A 169 12.07 4.44 -2.28
N LEU A 170 12.86 3.41 -1.98
CA LEU A 170 12.33 2.09 -1.61
C LEU A 170 11.41 2.18 -0.39
N LEU A 171 11.85 2.82 0.68
CA LEU A 171 11.03 2.96 1.90
C LEU A 171 9.76 3.78 1.64
N PHE A 172 9.85 4.88 0.89
CA PHE A 172 8.67 5.69 0.56
C PHE A 172 7.71 4.96 -0.38
N SER A 173 8.20 4.06 -1.25
CA SER A 173 7.35 3.24 -2.10
C SER A 173 6.41 2.31 -1.30
N PHE A 174 6.78 1.90 -0.09
CA PHE A 174 5.91 1.08 0.77
C PHE A 174 4.56 1.76 1.06
N LEU A 175 4.55 3.11 1.14
CA LEU A 175 3.33 3.89 1.37
C LEU A 175 2.37 3.90 0.18
N THR A 176 2.84 3.50 -1.00
CA THR A 176 2.04 3.49 -2.23
C THR A 176 1.51 2.12 -2.59
N PHE A 177 1.96 1.06 -1.90
CA PHE A 177 1.53 -0.30 -2.19
C PHE A 177 0.11 -0.55 -1.71
N PRO A 178 -0.79 -1.04 -2.59
CA PRO A 178 -2.11 -1.49 -2.15
C PRO A 178 -1.99 -2.67 -1.20
N LEU A 179 -2.85 -2.71 -0.18
CA LEU A 179 -2.82 -3.76 0.85
C LEU A 179 -2.87 -5.18 0.27
N GLY A 180 -3.73 -5.44 -0.72
CA GLY A 180 -3.81 -6.74 -1.36
C GLY A 180 -2.49 -7.17 -2.02
N SER A 181 -1.74 -6.21 -2.60
CA SER A 181 -0.42 -6.49 -3.19
C SER A 181 0.64 -6.75 -2.12
N ILE A 182 0.58 -6.05 -0.98
CA ILE A 182 1.43 -6.34 0.18
C ILE A 182 1.17 -7.77 0.67
N LEU A 183 -0.09 -8.15 0.87
CA LEU A 183 -0.46 -9.49 1.33
C LEU A 183 -0.02 -10.57 0.34
N LYS A 184 -0.11 -10.30 -0.97
CA LYS A 184 0.41 -11.18 -2.00
C LYS A 184 1.92 -11.36 -1.91
N LEU A 185 2.68 -10.27 -1.81
CA LEU A 185 4.15 -10.29 -1.67
C LEU A 185 4.59 -11.08 -0.44
N LEU A 186 3.88 -10.92 0.68
CA LEU A 186 4.13 -11.61 1.94
C LEU A 186 3.51 -13.03 1.99
N GLY A 187 2.95 -13.53 0.88
CA GLY A 187 2.39 -14.87 0.78
C GLY A 187 1.18 -15.12 1.69
N GLY A 188 0.47 -14.07 2.13
CA GLY A 188 -0.63 -14.15 3.09
C GLY A 188 -0.17 -14.44 4.52
N LYS A 189 1.06 -14.08 4.85
CA LYS A 189 1.68 -14.23 6.18
C LYS A 189 2.26 -12.89 6.64
N SER A 190 1.42 -11.87 6.62
CA SER A 190 1.85 -10.50 6.94
C SER A 190 2.02 -10.27 8.45
N LEU A 191 1.36 -11.08 9.28
CA LEU A 191 1.20 -10.90 10.73
C LEU A 191 0.39 -9.64 11.10
N LEU A 192 -0.31 -9.04 10.14
CA LEU A 192 -1.20 -7.91 10.36
C LEU A 192 -2.57 -8.40 10.83
N GLY A 193 -2.72 -8.64 12.13
CA GLY A 193 -4.01 -9.01 12.71
C GLY A 193 -4.73 -10.12 11.94
N CYS A 194 -5.95 -9.84 11.49
CA CYS A 194 -6.81 -10.80 10.77
C CYS A 194 -6.91 -10.55 9.26
N VAL A 195 -6.15 -9.60 8.71
CA VAL A 195 -6.24 -9.25 7.27
C VAL A 195 -5.80 -10.40 6.39
N ASP A 196 -4.85 -11.23 6.84
CA ASP A 196 -4.44 -12.46 6.14
C ASP A 196 -5.61 -13.43 5.98
N ASN A 197 -6.47 -13.56 6.99
CA ASN A 197 -7.67 -14.41 6.94
C ASN A 197 -8.69 -13.88 5.94
N LEU A 198 -8.87 -12.55 5.90
CA LEU A 198 -9.74 -11.90 4.92
C LEU A 198 -9.23 -12.13 3.50
N TYR A 199 -7.93 -11.97 3.27
CA TYR A 199 -7.28 -12.25 1.99
C TYR A 199 -7.45 -13.72 1.58
N GLY A 200 -7.24 -14.66 2.51
CA GLY A 200 -7.49 -16.09 2.31
C GLY A 200 -8.94 -16.37 1.93
N SER A 201 -9.90 -15.73 2.59
CA SER A 201 -11.33 -15.87 2.27
C SER A 201 -11.65 -15.46 0.83
N VAL A 202 -11.11 -14.34 0.36
CA VAL A 202 -11.27 -13.93 -1.06
C VAL A 202 -10.68 -14.97 -2.00
N LYS A 203 -9.53 -15.57 -1.66
CA LYS A 203 -8.87 -16.60 -2.45
C LYS A 203 -9.73 -17.86 -2.54
N ASP A 204 -10.41 -18.24 -1.45
CA ASP A 204 -11.20 -19.48 -1.36
C ASP A 204 -12.63 -19.33 -1.94
N LEU A 205 -13.18 -18.11 -1.98
CA LEU A 205 -14.50 -17.86 -2.56
C LEU A 205 -14.53 -18.16 -4.07
N SER A 206 -15.52 -18.95 -4.49
CA SER A 206 -15.74 -19.29 -5.89
C SER A 206 -16.33 -18.11 -6.68
N THR A 207 -15.80 -17.91 -7.89
CA THR A 207 -16.35 -16.94 -8.85
C THR A 207 -17.62 -17.45 -9.52
N ASP A 208 -17.87 -18.76 -9.53
CA ASP A 208 -19.12 -19.30 -10.08
C ASP A 208 -20.34 -18.90 -9.24
N ASN A 209 -20.20 -18.92 -7.91
CA ASN A 209 -21.32 -18.76 -6.99
C ASN A 209 -21.36 -17.42 -6.25
N TYR A 210 -20.22 -16.83 -5.90
CA TYR A 210 -20.17 -15.72 -4.95
C TYR A 210 -19.55 -14.44 -5.49
N LEU A 211 -18.42 -14.52 -6.17
CA LEU A 211 -17.76 -13.36 -6.78
C LEU A 211 -18.28 -13.15 -8.21
N LYS A 212 -18.36 -11.90 -8.64
CA LYS A 212 -18.93 -11.57 -9.97
C LYS A 212 -18.08 -12.08 -11.13
N SER A 213 -16.74 -11.97 -11.02
CA SER A 213 -15.79 -12.43 -12.03
C SER A 213 -14.40 -12.68 -11.46
N ASP A 214 -13.55 -13.39 -12.23
CA ASP A 214 -12.15 -13.61 -11.90
C ASP A 214 -11.33 -12.32 -11.96
N GLU A 215 -11.69 -11.36 -12.83
CA GLU A 215 -11.05 -10.05 -12.91
C GLU A 215 -11.26 -9.29 -11.62
N LEU A 216 -12.50 -9.23 -11.10
CA LEU A 216 -12.81 -8.57 -9.83
C LEU A 216 -12.15 -9.26 -8.64
N LYS A 217 -12.07 -10.60 -8.67
CA LYS A 217 -11.29 -11.36 -7.68
C LYS A 217 -9.82 -10.96 -7.70
N ASN A 218 -9.23 -10.87 -8.89
CA ASN A 218 -7.84 -10.44 -9.06
C ASN A 218 -7.61 -8.98 -8.65
N MET A 219 -8.59 -8.08 -8.82
CA MET A 219 -8.50 -6.71 -8.31
C MET A 219 -8.37 -6.66 -6.79
N LEU A 220 -8.91 -7.63 -6.07
CA LEU A 220 -8.76 -7.72 -4.60
C LEU A 220 -7.44 -8.38 -4.19
N LEU A 221 -7.03 -9.44 -4.90
CA LEU A 221 -5.84 -10.24 -4.55
C LEU A 221 -4.53 -9.63 -5.06
N CYS A 222 -4.57 -8.90 -6.18
CA CYS A 222 -3.41 -8.35 -6.86
C CYS A 222 -3.70 -6.94 -7.39
N PRO A 223 -4.12 -5.99 -6.55
CA PRO A 223 -4.35 -4.62 -7.02
C PRO A 223 -3.06 -4.02 -7.55
N LYS A 224 -3.17 -3.23 -8.63
CA LYS A 224 -2.03 -2.57 -9.25
C LYS A 224 -1.74 -1.24 -8.55
N LEU A 225 -0.49 -0.77 -8.65
CA LEU A 225 -0.14 0.60 -8.29
C LEU A 225 -0.94 1.58 -9.15
N ALA A 226 -1.25 2.72 -8.58
CA ALA A 226 -1.75 3.84 -9.39
C ALA A 226 -0.67 4.31 -10.39
N PRO A 227 -1.07 4.92 -11.52
CA PRO A 227 -0.13 5.42 -12.50
C PRO A 227 0.89 6.40 -11.87
N PHE A 228 2.13 6.31 -12.27
CA PHE A 228 3.26 7.14 -11.82
C PHE A 228 3.71 6.90 -10.35
N PHE A 229 3.26 5.86 -9.68
CA PHE A 229 3.72 5.52 -8.33
C PHE A 229 4.93 4.57 -8.31
N ALA A 230 5.18 3.81 -9.38
CA ALA A 230 6.37 2.96 -9.44
C ALA A 230 7.66 3.78 -9.50
N CYS A 231 8.70 3.37 -8.75
CA CYS A 231 10.05 3.97 -8.79
C CYS A 231 10.96 3.19 -9.74
N GLU A 232 11.94 3.87 -10.34
CA GLU A 232 12.87 3.26 -11.31
C GLU A 232 13.70 2.11 -10.72
N ASN A 233 14.10 2.25 -9.45
CA ASN A 233 14.96 1.29 -8.75
C ASN A 233 14.19 0.40 -7.77
N GLN A 234 12.90 0.16 -8.02
CA GLN A 234 12.06 -0.62 -7.14
C GLN A 234 12.49 -2.09 -7.10
N LEU A 235 12.84 -2.61 -5.93
CA LEU A 235 13.22 -4.01 -5.71
C LEU A 235 11.97 -4.92 -5.64
N LEU A 236 10.88 -4.43 -5.06
CA LEU A 236 9.62 -5.16 -4.95
C LEU A 236 8.73 -4.86 -6.15
N HIS A 237 8.50 -5.87 -6.99
CA HIS A 237 7.73 -5.72 -8.22
C HIS A 237 6.22 -5.77 -7.95
N VAL A 238 5.59 -4.59 -7.90
CA VAL A 238 4.13 -4.45 -7.97
C VAL A 238 3.79 -3.81 -9.32
N GLU A 239 2.91 -4.46 -10.06
CA GLU A 239 2.50 -3.98 -11.39
C GLU A 239 1.79 -2.63 -11.28
N GLU A 240 2.13 -1.69 -12.15
CA GLU A 240 1.51 -0.38 -12.23
C GLU A 240 0.37 -0.39 -13.24
N SER A 241 -0.73 0.28 -12.92
CA SER A 241 -1.84 0.45 -13.87
C SER A 241 -1.45 1.44 -14.97
N SER A 242 -1.94 1.20 -16.18
CA SER A 242 -1.77 2.17 -17.27
C SER A 242 -2.50 3.47 -16.96
N SER A 243 -1.89 4.59 -17.30
CA SER A 243 -2.55 5.89 -17.23
C SER A 243 -3.76 5.93 -18.15
N PRO A 244 -4.89 6.48 -17.71
CA PRO A 244 -6.03 6.69 -18.60
C PRO A 244 -5.63 7.61 -19.75
N GLN A 245 -6.12 7.31 -20.95
CA GLN A 245 -5.94 8.19 -22.10
C GLN A 245 -7.01 9.28 -22.07
N TYR A 246 -6.57 10.51 -21.93
CA TYR A 246 -7.45 11.66 -22.02
C TYR A 246 -7.45 12.24 -23.44
N LEU A 247 -8.64 12.58 -23.92
CA LEU A 247 -8.85 13.20 -25.21
C LEU A 247 -9.35 14.63 -25.01
N LEU A 248 -8.80 15.59 -25.78
CA LEU A 248 -9.27 16.96 -25.85
C LEU A 248 -10.36 17.07 -26.91
N TYR A 249 -11.49 17.64 -26.55
CA TYR A 249 -12.58 17.98 -27.48
C TYR A 249 -12.57 19.45 -27.86
N SER A 250 -12.83 19.73 -29.12
CA SER A 250 -13.14 21.08 -29.59
C SER A 250 -14.61 21.20 -29.95
N ASN A 251 -15.34 22.02 -29.22
CA ASN A 251 -16.71 22.42 -29.63
C ASN A 251 -16.59 23.48 -30.73
N GLY A 252 -16.37 23.03 -31.96
CA GLY A 252 -16.15 23.79 -33.15
C GLY A 252 -16.95 25.11 -33.31
N LYS A 253 -16.42 26.21 -32.76
CA LYS A 253 -16.65 27.58 -33.25
C LYS A 253 -15.44 28.45 -32.94
N PRO A 254 -14.75 29.01 -33.92
CA PRO A 254 -13.40 29.61 -33.75
C PRO A 254 -13.37 31.04 -33.22
N ASN A 255 -14.43 31.59 -32.64
CA ASN A 255 -14.50 33.04 -32.44
C ASN A 255 -14.62 33.52 -30.98
N ASN A 256 -14.29 32.75 -29.94
CA ASN A 256 -14.26 33.31 -28.59
C ASN A 256 -12.99 32.91 -27.81
N LYS A 257 -12.34 33.87 -27.20
CA LYS A 257 -11.02 33.84 -26.57
C LYS A 257 -10.86 32.99 -25.31
N TRP A 258 -11.92 32.31 -24.83
CA TRP A 258 -11.90 31.52 -23.59
C TRP A 258 -12.62 30.18 -23.81
N PHE A 259 -11.91 29.23 -24.47
CA PHE A 259 -12.43 27.88 -24.59
C PHE A 259 -11.97 27.03 -23.42
N VAL A 260 -12.90 26.66 -22.56
CA VAL A 260 -12.71 25.47 -21.71
C VAL A 260 -12.83 24.28 -22.66
N ARG A 261 -11.74 23.54 -22.84
CA ARG A 261 -11.72 22.32 -23.65
C ARG A 261 -12.01 21.17 -22.67
N PRO A 262 -13.19 20.55 -22.72
CA PRO A 262 -13.49 19.44 -21.85
C PRO A 262 -12.64 18.22 -22.20
N LEU A 263 -12.26 17.49 -21.17
CA LEU A 263 -11.53 16.22 -21.27
C LEU A 263 -12.52 15.05 -21.21
N THR A 264 -12.24 13.99 -21.94
CA THR A 264 -12.95 12.72 -21.85
C THR A 264 -11.99 11.54 -21.94
N THR A 265 -12.34 10.43 -21.34
CA THR A 265 -11.65 9.16 -21.49
C THR A 265 -12.28 8.25 -22.55
N GLU A 266 -13.45 8.62 -23.05
CA GLU A 266 -14.20 7.81 -24.01
C GLU A 266 -13.81 8.15 -25.47
N SER A 267 -13.43 7.14 -26.24
CA SER A 267 -13.09 7.27 -27.66
C SER A 267 -14.31 7.40 -28.57
N ASN A 268 -15.53 7.11 -28.09
CA ASN A 268 -16.75 6.98 -28.91
C ASN A 268 -17.70 8.18 -28.87
N VAL A 269 -17.26 9.34 -28.40
CA VAL A 269 -18.11 10.53 -28.34
C VAL A 269 -18.17 11.21 -29.70
N SER A 270 -18.66 10.47 -30.71
CA SER A 270 -18.85 10.96 -32.08
C SER A 270 -19.87 12.10 -32.20
N SER A 271 -20.62 12.40 -31.15
CA SER A 271 -21.62 13.50 -31.11
C SER A 271 -21.07 14.86 -30.71
N LEU A 272 -19.81 14.96 -30.24
CA LEU A 272 -19.26 16.18 -29.63
C LEU A 272 -18.28 16.98 -30.50
N GLY A 273 -18.05 16.61 -31.76
CA GLY A 273 -17.15 17.33 -32.66
C GLY A 273 -15.83 16.61 -32.93
N GLU A 274 -14.94 17.24 -33.71
CA GLU A 274 -13.62 16.68 -34.06
C GLU A 274 -12.72 16.61 -32.82
N GLY A 275 -12.31 15.40 -32.45
CA GLY A 275 -11.34 15.16 -31.36
C GLY A 275 -9.96 15.72 -31.75
N LEU A 276 -9.31 16.44 -30.82
CA LEU A 276 -7.98 17.02 -31.04
C LEU A 276 -6.82 16.05 -30.81
N GLY A 277 -7.12 14.81 -30.45
CA GLY A 277 -6.15 13.76 -30.23
C GLY A 277 -5.80 13.53 -28.75
N PRO A 278 -5.03 12.47 -28.46
CA PRO A 278 -4.68 12.10 -27.10
C PRO A 278 -3.74 13.10 -26.44
N LEU A 279 -3.95 13.35 -25.16
CA LEU A 279 -3.04 14.11 -24.32
C LEU A 279 -1.92 13.23 -23.79
N SER A 280 -0.72 13.79 -23.69
CA SER A 280 0.39 13.14 -23.03
C SER A 280 0.36 13.45 -21.53
N MET A 281 0.35 12.41 -20.71
CA MET A 281 0.42 12.55 -19.25
C MET A 281 1.87 12.77 -18.82
N VAL A 282 2.11 13.74 -17.95
CA VAL A 282 3.44 14.03 -17.41
C VAL A 282 3.65 13.24 -16.14
N ASN A 283 4.77 12.52 -16.05
CA ASN A 283 5.19 11.87 -14.81
C ASN A 283 5.66 12.95 -13.81
N PRO A 284 5.01 13.09 -12.63
CA PRO A 284 5.35 14.12 -11.65
C PRO A 284 6.74 13.95 -11.04
N LYS A 285 7.34 12.77 -11.14
CA LYS A 285 8.68 12.44 -10.66
C LYS A 285 9.77 12.76 -11.68
N SER A 286 9.41 13.01 -12.94
CA SER A 286 10.37 13.37 -13.97
C SER A 286 10.88 14.80 -13.76
N SER A 287 12.19 14.96 -13.64
CA SER A 287 12.83 16.28 -13.55
C SER A 287 12.76 17.08 -14.87
N THR A 288 12.59 16.38 -16.00
CA THR A 288 12.54 16.94 -17.34
C THR A 288 11.13 17.14 -17.88
N GLY A 289 10.10 16.71 -17.12
CA GLY A 289 8.70 16.75 -17.56
C GLY A 289 8.38 15.74 -18.66
N GLU A 290 9.16 14.67 -18.76
CA GLU A 290 8.93 13.59 -19.73
C GLU A 290 7.74 12.72 -19.31
N THR A 291 7.09 12.15 -20.31
CA THR A 291 5.92 11.27 -20.11
C THR A 291 6.33 9.83 -19.79
N THR A 292 7.55 9.45 -20.16
CA THR A 292 8.13 8.12 -19.97
C THR A 292 9.49 8.31 -19.31
N GLY A 293 9.62 7.91 -18.07
CA GLY A 293 10.90 7.93 -17.38
C GLY A 293 10.68 7.57 -15.93
N GLY A 294 11.47 6.63 -15.45
CA GLY A 294 11.56 6.35 -14.04
C GLY A 294 12.09 7.59 -13.34
N GLY A 295 11.61 7.83 -12.16
CA GLY A 295 12.12 8.86 -11.25
C GLY A 295 11.87 8.37 -9.83
N GLY A 296 12.63 8.92 -8.87
CA GLY A 296 12.40 8.70 -7.45
C GLY A 296 11.48 9.76 -6.84
N TYR A 297 11.07 9.55 -5.63
CA TYR A 297 10.33 10.54 -4.82
C TYR A 297 11.25 11.63 -4.30
N VAL A 298 12.53 11.29 -4.07
CA VAL A 298 13.52 12.21 -3.52
C VAL A 298 14.38 12.83 -4.59
N LYS A 299 14.85 14.05 -4.34
CA LYS A 299 15.80 14.70 -5.24
C LYS A 299 17.20 14.17 -4.98
N GLY A 300 17.84 13.67 -6.01
CA GLY A 300 19.24 13.25 -5.97
C GLY A 300 20.19 14.31 -6.54
N PRO A 301 21.51 14.13 -6.35
CA PRO A 301 22.12 13.17 -5.43
C PRO A 301 22.00 13.65 -3.98
N ALA A 302 21.57 12.78 -3.07
CA ALA A 302 21.43 13.08 -1.67
C ALA A 302 21.78 11.88 -0.78
N LYS A 303 22.19 12.14 0.45
CA LYS A 303 22.41 11.13 1.48
C LYS A 303 21.39 11.31 2.59
N PHE A 304 20.90 10.19 3.09
CA PHE A 304 19.88 10.11 4.12
C PHE A 304 20.37 9.32 5.32
N MET A 305 19.92 9.75 6.49
CA MET A 305 20.00 8.99 7.72
C MET A 305 18.63 8.34 7.95
N VAL A 306 18.62 7.04 8.13
CA VAL A 306 17.42 6.24 8.41
C VAL A 306 17.61 5.61 9.79
N THR A 307 16.74 5.93 10.74
CA THR A 307 16.79 5.33 12.09
C THR A 307 16.26 3.90 12.08
N ASP A 308 16.48 3.16 13.17
CA ASP A 308 15.96 1.79 13.31
C ASP A 308 14.42 1.72 13.17
N ALA A 309 13.71 2.73 13.62
CA ALA A 309 12.25 2.89 13.43
C ALA A 309 11.87 3.49 12.05
N LEU A 310 12.75 3.41 11.04
CA LEU A 310 12.56 3.89 9.67
C LEU A 310 12.23 5.40 9.53
N VAL A 311 12.65 6.25 10.48
CA VAL A 311 12.55 7.70 10.32
C VAL A 311 13.65 8.15 9.36
N VAL A 312 13.26 8.70 8.21
CA VAL A 312 14.17 9.17 7.15
C VAL A 312 14.41 10.67 7.30
N THR A 313 15.67 11.07 7.40
CA THR A 313 16.09 12.47 7.49
C THR A 313 17.30 12.73 6.59
N GLN A 314 17.53 14.00 6.22
CA GLN A 314 18.73 14.35 5.48
C GLN A 314 19.97 14.11 6.35
N LEU A 315 20.96 13.42 5.79
CA LEU A 315 22.23 13.16 6.47
C LEU A 315 23.06 14.43 6.57
N SER A 316 23.49 14.74 7.79
CA SER A 316 24.56 15.71 8.03
C SER A 316 25.41 15.25 9.22
N PRO A 317 26.70 15.60 9.28
CA PRO A 317 27.55 15.23 10.42
C PRO A 317 26.99 15.68 11.77
N ILE A 318 26.36 16.87 11.79
CA ILE A 318 25.76 17.43 13.02
C ILE A 318 24.52 16.62 13.42
N SER A 319 23.68 16.21 12.46
CA SER A 319 22.48 15.43 12.77
C SER A 319 22.82 14.05 13.33
N SER A 320 23.84 13.38 12.77
CA SER A 320 24.29 12.06 13.25
C SER A 320 24.85 12.14 14.68
N ILE A 321 25.72 13.11 14.98
CA ILE A 321 26.28 13.30 16.32
C ILE A 321 25.17 13.67 17.32
N SER A 322 24.27 14.58 16.95
CA SER A 322 23.13 14.97 17.78
C SER A 322 22.20 13.79 18.07
N PHE A 323 22.00 12.91 17.08
CA PHE A 323 21.17 11.71 17.25
C PHE A 323 21.82 10.71 18.23
N LEU A 324 23.13 10.42 18.10
CA LEU A 324 23.87 9.58 19.05
C LEU A 324 23.81 10.16 20.47
N GLY A 325 23.95 11.49 20.62
CA GLY A 325 23.83 12.16 21.91
C GLY A 325 22.43 12.02 22.53
N LYS A 326 21.37 12.04 21.72
CA LYS A 326 19.99 11.81 22.22
C LYS A 326 19.75 10.37 22.69
N LEU A 327 20.44 9.42 22.07
CA LEU A 327 20.36 7.99 22.44
C LEU A 327 21.26 7.65 23.64
N ASP A 328 22.08 8.59 24.11
CA ASP A 328 23.10 8.38 25.16
C ASP A 328 24.02 7.20 24.84
N VAL A 329 24.48 7.12 23.58
CA VAL A 329 25.40 6.09 23.10
C VAL A 329 26.78 6.69 22.95
N PRO A 330 27.80 6.16 23.67
CA PRO A 330 29.19 6.60 23.51
C PRO A 330 29.70 6.28 22.10
N ILE A 331 30.47 7.18 21.50
CA ILE A 331 31.04 7.00 20.15
C ILE A 331 31.90 5.70 20.09
N THR A 332 32.55 5.33 21.19
CA THR A 332 33.35 4.11 21.30
C THR A 332 32.53 2.81 21.24
N ASP A 333 31.23 2.89 21.51
CA ASP A 333 30.29 1.78 21.42
C ASP A 333 29.73 1.59 20.00
N VAL A 334 29.94 2.55 19.11
CA VAL A 334 29.43 2.51 17.74
C VAL A 334 30.36 1.69 16.83
N ASP A 335 29.79 0.77 16.10
CA ASP A 335 30.44 0.00 15.03
C ASP A 335 29.79 0.28 13.68
N GLU A 336 30.54 0.09 12.59
CA GLU A 336 30.07 0.33 11.24
C GLU A 336 30.04 -0.97 10.46
N LYS A 337 28.91 -1.27 9.79
CA LYS A 337 28.77 -2.45 8.93
C LYS A 337 28.12 -2.04 7.62
N VAL A 338 28.69 -2.49 6.49
CA VAL A 338 28.07 -2.31 5.18
C VAL A 338 27.30 -3.58 4.84
N VAL A 339 26.02 -3.41 4.48
CA VAL A 339 25.13 -4.50 4.06
C VAL A 339 24.59 -4.24 2.67
N GLN A 340 24.14 -5.29 2.00
CA GLN A 340 23.47 -5.21 0.71
C GLN A 340 21.98 -5.47 0.91
N VAL A 341 21.14 -4.64 0.28
CA VAL A 341 19.70 -4.79 0.29
C VAL A 341 19.28 -5.27 -1.09
N GLY A 342 18.84 -6.50 -1.18
CA GLY A 342 18.21 -7.10 -2.36
C GLY A 342 16.71 -7.24 -2.18
N GLU A 343 16.07 -8.07 -2.99
CA GLU A 343 14.63 -8.31 -2.96
C GLU A 343 14.18 -8.93 -1.62
N GLU A 344 14.96 -9.86 -1.07
CA GLU A 344 14.65 -10.53 0.20
C GLU A 344 14.70 -9.55 1.37
N GLU A 345 15.76 -8.74 1.47
CA GLU A 345 15.86 -7.72 2.52
C GLU A 345 14.79 -6.65 2.36
N ALA A 346 14.45 -6.25 1.13
CA ALA A 346 13.37 -5.30 0.87
C ALA A 346 12.00 -5.85 1.30
N LEU A 347 11.74 -7.14 1.07
CA LEU A 347 10.51 -7.80 1.52
C LEU A 347 10.43 -7.89 3.05
N ASN A 348 11.55 -8.23 3.70
CA ASN A 348 11.65 -8.26 5.15
C ASN A 348 11.51 -6.86 5.75
N LEU A 349 12.08 -5.81 5.12
CA LEU A 349 11.88 -4.42 5.51
C LEU A 349 10.42 -3.98 5.37
N LEU A 350 9.74 -4.36 4.29
CA LEU A 350 8.31 -4.11 4.14
C LEU A 350 7.50 -4.74 5.28
N LYS A 351 7.80 -6.01 5.61
CA LYS A 351 7.15 -6.71 6.72
C LYS A 351 7.45 -6.02 8.05
N ALA A 352 8.73 -5.74 8.34
CA ALA A 352 9.14 -5.08 9.57
C ALA A 352 8.53 -3.66 9.71
N ALA A 353 8.45 -2.90 8.62
CA ALA A 353 7.82 -1.57 8.61
C ALA A 353 6.34 -1.58 9.04
N LEU A 354 5.66 -2.72 8.91
CA LEU A 354 4.25 -2.87 9.27
C LEU A 354 4.03 -3.33 10.72
N ILE A 355 5.02 -4.03 11.33
CA ILE A 355 4.81 -4.73 12.61
C ILE A 355 5.88 -4.45 13.67
N SER A 356 6.96 -3.75 13.33
CA SER A 356 8.11 -3.55 14.23
C SER A 356 8.43 -2.07 14.45
N GLU A 357 8.95 -1.76 15.63
CA GLU A 357 9.54 -0.46 15.98
C GLU A 357 11.06 -0.43 15.78
N THR A 358 11.68 -1.60 15.51
CA THR A 358 13.13 -1.81 15.33
C THR A 358 13.43 -2.49 14.00
N ALA A 359 12.89 -1.93 12.92
CA ALA A 359 12.84 -2.60 11.63
C ALA A 359 14.21 -2.94 11.03
N LEU A 360 15.21 -2.06 11.17
CA LEU A 360 16.55 -2.33 10.65
C LEU A 360 17.26 -3.42 11.48
N THR A 361 17.12 -3.40 12.79
CA THR A 361 17.68 -4.43 13.68
C THR A 361 17.08 -5.79 13.37
N ASP A 362 15.76 -5.87 13.20
CA ASP A 362 15.05 -7.12 12.93
C ASP A 362 15.46 -7.74 11.58
N VAL A 363 15.64 -6.91 10.56
CA VAL A 363 15.99 -7.38 9.22
C VAL A 363 17.45 -7.77 9.10
N PHE A 364 18.36 -6.96 9.65
CA PHE A 364 19.80 -7.17 9.48
C PHE A 364 20.44 -7.98 10.61
N ASN A 365 19.65 -8.63 11.43
CA ASN A 365 19.96 -9.48 12.58
C ASN A 365 21.47 -9.68 12.82
N LEU A 366 22.02 -8.97 13.83
CA LEU A 366 23.46 -8.82 14.06
C LEU A 366 24.11 -10.07 14.66
N THR A 367 23.32 -11.09 15.01
CA THR A 367 23.77 -12.30 15.71
C THR A 367 24.27 -13.42 14.79
N ASP A 368 24.02 -13.35 13.47
CA ASP A 368 24.54 -14.33 12.52
C ASP A 368 26.06 -14.09 12.27
N LYS A 369 26.90 -14.72 13.09
CA LYS A 369 28.38 -14.78 12.93
C LYS A 369 28.85 -15.58 11.71
N SER A 370 27.96 -15.93 10.77
CA SER A 370 28.28 -16.85 9.68
C SER A 370 28.70 -16.20 8.35
N VAL A 371 28.97 -14.89 8.32
CA VAL A 371 29.50 -14.21 7.12
C VAL A 371 30.81 -13.49 7.45
N LEU A 372 31.76 -14.25 7.99
CA LEU A 372 33.19 -13.90 8.02
C LEU A 372 33.96 -15.11 7.47
N GLU A 373 33.98 -15.25 6.14
CA GLU A 373 35.05 -15.88 5.38
C GLU A 373 35.07 -15.26 3.97
#